data_23edbd3ea866241f049b17ddd29113f5
#
_entry.id   23edbd3ea866241f049b17ddd29113f5
#
_cell.length_a   1.000
_cell.length_b   1.000
_cell.length_c   1.000
_cell.angle_alpha   90.00
_cell.angle_beta   90.00
_cell.angle_gamma   90.00
#
_symmetry.space_group_name_H-M   'P 1'
#
loop_
_entity.id
_entity.type
_entity.pdbx_description
1 polymer ?
#
loop_
_entity_poly.entity_id
_entity_poly.type
_entity_poly.pdbx_seq_one_letter_code
_entity_poly.pdbx_strand_id
1 'polypeptide(L)'
;DVTAEDGTAAEITAGANVTAASGDGGTVVFTSAIAGNIHVKNGQVEVSQVFRVGGDLTYETGNVDVEGDVEINGSVLAGFHVKAGGDITISGTVENAVSLTARGDIIVTQGILGEDTQVVAVGNMTARFMQNAHAMIGGDLTIGNYLYNADIRCGGRVTVSDAGGGRSGTIAGGLVLATGGIAACYAGSRSGDRTIIGVDGTPTDTVKADRLQ
;
A
#
# COMPACT_ATOMS: atom_id res chain seq x y z
N ASP A 1 -20.98 -10.20 -18.52
CA ASP A 1 -20.70 -8.96 -19.27
C ASP A 1 -20.23 -7.88 -18.28
N VAL A 2 -19.01 -7.44 -18.46
CA VAL A 2 -18.49 -6.26 -17.74
C VAL A 2 -18.65 -5.08 -18.69
N THR A 3 -19.61 -4.22 -18.41
CA THR A 3 -19.81 -2.97 -19.15
C THR A 3 -19.22 -1.82 -18.36
N ALA A 4 -18.52 -0.90 -19.05
CA ALA A 4 -18.10 0.36 -18.44
C ALA A 4 -19.34 1.22 -18.11
N GLU A 5 -19.22 2.17 -17.17
CA GLU A 5 -20.32 3.05 -16.73
C GLU A 5 -20.94 3.88 -17.87
N ASP A 6 -20.21 4.08 -18.99
CA ASP A 6 -20.68 4.78 -20.19
C ASP A 6 -21.34 3.87 -21.23
N GLY A 7 -21.49 2.56 -20.93
CA GLY A 7 -22.11 1.58 -21.84
C GLY A 7 -21.19 1.10 -22.97
N THR A 8 -19.92 1.50 -22.99
CA THR A 8 -18.92 0.94 -23.91
C THR A 8 -18.43 -0.42 -23.41
N ALA A 9 -18.21 -1.38 -24.34
CA ALA A 9 -17.64 -2.67 -23.96
C ALA A 9 -16.20 -2.47 -23.48
N ALA A 10 -15.92 -2.87 -22.21
CA ALA A 10 -14.57 -2.87 -21.72
C ALA A 10 -13.77 -3.99 -22.40
N GLU A 11 -12.68 -3.64 -23.07
CA GLU A 11 -11.75 -4.63 -23.64
C GLU A 11 -10.97 -5.31 -22.52
N ILE A 12 -11.27 -6.58 -22.29
CA ILE A 12 -10.57 -7.41 -21.29
C ILE A 12 -9.50 -8.22 -22.01
N THR A 13 -8.25 -8.10 -21.55
CA THR A 13 -7.09 -8.78 -22.12
C THR A 13 -6.47 -9.77 -21.12
N ALA A 14 -5.65 -10.71 -21.59
CA ALA A 14 -4.90 -11.61 -20.72
C ALA A 14 -3.68 -10.87 -20.14
N GLY A 15 -3.51 -10.97 -18.81
CA GLY A 15 -2.36 -10.50 -18.06
C GLY A 15 -1.48 -11.66 -17.59
N ALA A 16 -0.83 -11.48 -16.41
CA ALA A 16 0.13 -12.44 -15.88
C ALA A 16 -0.53 -13.80 -15.59
N ASN A 17 0.16 -14.90 -15.99
CA ASN A 17 -0.27 -16.29 -15.79
C ASN A 17 -1.61 -16.67 -16.42
N VAL A 18 -2.09 -15.91 -17.42
CA VAL A 18 -3.35 -16.15 -18.12
C VAL A 18 -3.11 -16.11 -19.62
N THR A 19 -3.74 -17.02 -20.34
CA THR A 19 -3.81 -17.02 -21.80
C THR A 19 -5.26 -16.80 -22.23
N ALA A 20 -5.47 -15.96 -23.24
CA ALA A 20 -6.78 -15.75 -23.86
C ALA A 20 -6.88 -16.52 -25.16
N ALA A 21 -7.98 -17.20 -25.38
CA ALA A 21 -8.32 -17.86 -26.64
C ALA A 21 -9.73 -17.45 -27.07
N SER A 22 -9.93 -17.29 -28.39
CA SER A 22 -11.28 -17.05 -28.92
C SER A 22 -12.09 -18.35 -28.84
N GLY A 23 -13.24 -18.29 -28.19
CA GLY A 23 -14.23 -19.35 -28.15
C GLY A 23 -15.31 -19.17 -29.20
N ASP A 24 -16.23 -20.13 -29.26
CA ASP A 24 -17.39 -20.08 -30.17
C ASP A 24 -18.33 -18.92 -29.79
N GLY A 25 -18.92 -18.30 -30.81
CA GLY A 25 -19.95 -17.26 -30.60
C GLY A 25 -19.42 -15.90 -30.14
N GLY A 26 -18.12 -15.59 -30.32
CA GLY A 26 -17.54 -14.31 -29.91
C GLY A 26 -17.16 -14.24 -28.43
N THR A 27 -17.15 -15.38 -27.73
CA THR A 27 -16.67 -15.50 -26.36
C THR A 27 -15.14 -15.49 -26.31
N VAL A 28 -14.54 -14.98 -25.22
CA VAL A 28 -13.11 -15.08 -24.95
C VAL A 28 -12.95 -15.99 -23.72
N VAL A 29 -12.13 -17.03 -23.88
CA VAL A 29 -11.81 -17.97 -22.78
C VAL A 29 -10.44 -17.63 -22.22
N PHE A 30 -10.38 -17.31 -20.94
CA PHE A 30 -9.15 -17.08 -20.19
C PHE A 30 -8.75 -18.37 -19.46
N THR A 31 -7.55 -18.87 -19.73
CA THR A 31 -7.02 -20.07 -19.10
C THR A 31 -5.81 -19.70 -18.26
N SER A 32 -5.82 -20.08 -16.99
CA SER A 32 -4.69 -19.86 -16.09
C SER A 32 -3.60 -20.92 -16.30
N ALA A 33 -2.34 -20.49 -16.27
CA ALA A 33 -1.17 -21.36 -16.30
C ALA A 33 -0.79 -21.91 -14.91
N ILE A 34 -1.31 -21.31 -13.82
CA ILE A 34 -1.03 -21.66 -12.44
C ILE A 34 -2.32 -21.72 -11.61
N ALA A 35 -2.30 -22.45 -10.49
CA ALA A 35 -3.36 -22.38 -9.50
C ALA A 35 -3.19 -21.11 -8.67
N GLY A 36 -4.22 -20.30 -8.54
CA GLY A 36 -4.17 -19.03 -7.81
C GLY A 36 -5.51 -18.29 -7.83
N ASN A 37 -5.49 -17.07 -7.31
CA ASN A 37 -6.65 -16.18 -7.33
C ASN A 37 -6.70 -15.36 -8.63
N ILE A 38 -7.90 -15.14 -9.12
CA ILE A 38 -8.17 -14.33 -10.31
C ILE A 38 -8.33 -12.87 -9.86
N HIS A 39 -7.58 -12.00 -10.50
CA HIS A 39 -7.69 -10.56 -10.35
C HIS A 39 -8.03 -9.92 -11.70
N VAL A 40 -8.85 -8.87 -11.68
CA VAL A 40 -9.08 -8.01 -12.86
C VAL A 40 -8.57 -6.62 -12.50
N LYS A 41 -7.46 -6.21 -13.11
CA LYS A 41 -6.82 -4.92 -12.86
C LYS A 41 -6.57 -4.22 -14.22
N ASN A 42 -7.01 -2.97 -14.35
CA ASN A 42 -6.82 -2.18 -15.57
C ASN A 42 -7.29 -2.87 -16.87
N GLY A 43 -8.38 -3.64 -16.80
CA GLY A 43 -8.89 -4.40 -17.95
C GLY A 43 -8.09 -5.65 -18.29
N GLN A 44 -7.18 -6.11 -17.42
CA GLN A 44 -6.44 -7.35 -17.58
C GLN A 44 -6.89 -8.40 -16.57
N VAL A 45 -7.06 -9.64 -17.03
CA VAL A 45 -7.31 -10.80 -16.16
C VAL A 45 -5.97 -11.43 -15.82
N GLU A 46 -5.63 -11.46 -14.54
CA GLU A 46 -4.39 -12.03 -14.01
C GLU A 46 -4.71 -13.12 -13.00
N VAL A 47 -3.80 -14.08 -12.84
CA VAL A 47 -3.88 -15.07 -11.76
C VAL A 47 -2.59 -15.03 -10.96
N SER A 48 -2.73 -14.84 -9.64
CA SER A 48 -1.60 -14.80 -8.70
C SER A 48 -1.71 -15.91 -7.66
N GLN A 49 -0.57 -16.38 -7.16
CA GLN A 49 -0.54 -17.24 -5.99
C GLN A 49 -0.57 -16.38 -4.74
N VAL A 50 -1.46 -16.71 -3.80
CA VAL A 50 -1.57 -16.03 -2.52
C VAL A 50 -0.98 -16.90 -1.43
N PHE A 51 0.06 -16.39 -0.76
CA PHE A 51 0.60 -16.97 0.46
C PHE A 51 -0.21 -16.50 1.68
N ARG A 52 -0.85 -17.43 2.40
CA ARG A 52 -1.71 -17.10 3.54
C ARG A 52 -1.10 -17.51 4.85
N VAL A 53 -1.06 -16.55 5.80
CA VAL A 53 -0.77 -16.77 7.20
C VAL A 53 -2.09 -16.67 7.96
N GLY A 54 -2.53 -17.76 8.60
CA GLY A 54 -3.85 -17.86 9.24
C GLY A 54 -3.99 -17.09 10.56
N GLY A 55 -2.94 -16.46 11.05
CA GLY A 55 -2.89 -15.67 12.29
C GLY A 55 -1.78 -14.65 12.23
N ASP A 56 -1.12 -14.37 13.35
CA ASP A 56 0.01 -13.46 13.42
C ASP A 56 1.26 -14.04 12.76
N LEU A 57 2.05 -13.17 12.15
CA LEU A 57 3.39 -13.54 11.68
C LEU A 57 4.36 -13.52 12.86
N THR A 58 4.81 -14.71 13.24
CA THR A 58 5.62 -14.97 14.43
C THR A 58 6.90 -15.73 14.10
N TYR A 59 7.69 -16.06 15.10
CA TYR A 59 8.88 -16.93 14.96
C TYR A 59 8.56 -18.32 14.40
N GLU A 60 7.33 -18.80 14.55
CA GLU A 60 6.90 -20.09 13.98
C GLU A 60 6.72 -20.00 12.46
N THR A 61 6.21 -18.87 11.95
CA THR A 61 6.05 -18.62 10.52
C THR A 61 7.36 -18.16 9.89
N GLY A 62 8.13 -17.35 10.62
CA GLY A 62 9.37 -16.73 10.12
C GLY A 62 9.11 -15.60 9.12
N ASN A 63 10.15 -15.22 8.40
CA ASN A 63 10.08 -14.21 7.35
C ASN A 63 9.38 -14.75 6.11
N VAL A 64 8.70 -13.87 5.38
CA VAL A 64 7.98 -14.21 4.14
C VAL A 64 8.64 -13.52 2.95
N ASP A 65 9.04 -14.30 1.94
CA ASP A 65 9.54 -13.80 0.64
C ASP A 65 8.92 -14.65 -0.47
N VAL A 66 7.97 -14.09 -1.21
CA VAL A 66 7.20 -14.79 -2.25
C VAL A 66 7.02 -13.93 -3.49
N GLU A 67 6.92 -14.57 -4.66
CA GLU A 67 6.67 -13.86 -5.93
C GLU A 67 5.19 -13.47 -6.14
N GLY A 68 4.26 -14.05 -5.37
CA GLY A 68 2.82 -13.77 -5.43
C GLY A 68 2.38 -12.75 -4.37
N ASP A 69 1.08 -12.80 -4.06
CA ASP A 69 0.46 -11.98 -3.02
C ASP A 69 0.63 -12.61 -1.64
N VAL A 70 0.60 -11.78 -0.61
CA VAL A 70 0.66 -12.19 0.80
C VAL A 70 -0.58 -11.72 1.53
N GLU A 71 -1.24 -12.64 2.25
CA GLU A 71 -2.38 -12.35 3.10
C GLU A 71 -2.09 -12.84 4.54
N ILE A 72 -2.05 -11.91 5.49
CA ILE A 72 -1.80 -12.19 6.92
C ILE A 72 -3.07 -11.85 7.69
N ASN A 73 -3.76 -12.87 8.24
CA ASN A 73 -5.01 -12.72 8.99
C ASN A 73 -4.81 -12.26 10.44
N GLY A 74 -3.65 -11.75 10.76
CA GLY A 74 -3.25 -11.24 12.06
C GLY A 74 -2.31 -10.05 11.93
N SER A 75 -1.45 -9.88 12.92
CA SER A 75 -0.42 -8.85 13.01
C SER A 75 0.94 -9.35 12.54
N VAL A 76 1.82 -8.45 12.15
CA VAL A 76 3.24 -8.73 11.91
C VAL A 76 4.01 -8.26 13.13
N LEU A 77 4.57 -9.20 13.88
CA LEU A 77 5.33 -8.91 15.09
C LEU A 77 6.69 -8.28 14.77
N ALA A 78 7.31 -7.73 15.80
CA ALA A 78 8.55 -6.97 15.66
C ALA A 78 9.72 -7.81 15.06
N GLY A 79 10.49 -7.17 14.17
CA GLY A 79 11.73 -7.73 13.61
C GLY A 79 11.55 -8.65 12.41
N PHE A 80 10.33 -8.85 11.90
CA PHE A 80 10.10 -9.66 10.71
C PHE A 80 10.14 -8.86 9.42
N HIS A 81 10.39 -9.55 8.32
CA HIS A 81 10.20 -8.98 6.98
C HIS A 81 9.19 -9.78 6.16
N VAL A 82 8.41 -9.04 5.37
CA VAL A 82 7.45 -9.57 4.40
C VAL A 82 7.75 -8.95 3.05
N LYS A 83 8.07 -9.79 2.08
CA LYS A 83 8.29 -9.37 0.70
C LYS A 83 7.36 -10.14 -0.22
N ALA A 84 6.62 -9.39 -1.03
CA ALA A 84 5.69 -9.90 -2.03
C ALA A 84 6.04 -9.36 -3.41
N GLY A 85 6.00 -10.23 -4.42
CA GLY A 85 6.03 -9.84 -5.82
C GLY A 85 4.70 -9.27 -6.31
N GLY A 86 3.62 -9.45 -5.56
CA GLY A 86 2.28 -8.88 -5.72
C GLY A 86 1.90 -7.96 -4.57
N ASP A 87 0.67 -8.11 -4.09
CA ASP A 87 0.07 -7.31 -3.03
C ASP A 87 0.33 -7.89 -1.63
N ILE A 88 0.31 -7.03 -0.61
CA ILE A 88 0.36 -7.44 0.80
C ILE A 88 -0.91 -6.96 1.50
N THR A 89 -1.65 -7.89 2.11
CA THR A 89 -2.81 -7.58 2.96
C THR A 89 -2.57 -8.07 4.38
N ILE A 90 -2.68 -7.18 5.37
CA ILE A 90 -2.51 -7.47 6.80
C ILE A 90 -3.77 -7.01 7.54
N SER A 91 -4.45 -7.95 8.21
CA SER A 91 -5.69 -7.66 8.97
C SER A 91 -5.43 -7.00 10.32
N GLY A 92 -4.26 -7.23 10.91
CA GLY A 92 -3.86 -6.68 12.20
C GLY A 92 -2.98 -5.43 12.10
N THR A 93 -2.07 -5.30 13.05
CA THR A 93 -1.06 -4.23 13.15
C THR A 93 0.31 -4.70 12.64
N VAL A 94 1.13 -3.74 12.27
CA VAL A 94 2.55 -3.93 11.98
C VAL A 94 3.35 -3.29 13.12
N GLU A 95 4.21 -4.07 13.76
CA GLU A 95 4.99 -3.64 14.91
C GLU A 95 6.37 -3.07 14.53
N ASN A 96 7.20 -2.80 15.54
CA ASN A 96 8.52 -2.17 15.39
C ASN A 96 9.49 -3.01 14.56
N ALA A 97 10.40 -2.33 13.88
CA ALA A 97 11.50 -2.95 13.12
C ALA A 97 11.03 -3.99 12.07
N VAL A 98 9.81 -3.82 11.55
CA VAL A 98 9.27 -4.63 10.46
C VAL A 98 9.65 -4.02 9.12
N SER A 99 9.97 -4.87 8.15
CA SER A 99 10.15 -4.46 6.76
C SER A 99 9.06 -5.08 5.88
N LEU A 100 8.24 -4.22 5.26
CA LEU A 100 7.25 -4.62 4.26
C LEU A 100 7.71 -4.14 2.87
N THR A 101 7.74 -5.03 1.89
CA THR A 101 8.07 -4.69 0.50
C THR A 101 7.10 -5.38 -0.44
N ALA A 102 6.34 -4.60 -1.22
CA ALA A 102 5.41 -5.08 -2.23
C ALA A 102 5.70 -4.46 -3.59
N ARG A 103 5.61 -5.24 -4.65
CA ARG A 103 5.55 -4.69 -6.02
C ARG A 103 4.16 -4.20 -6.39
N GLY A 104 3.12 -4.66 -5.70
CA GLY A 104 1.75 -4.21 -5.79
C GLY A 104 1.38 -3.22 -4.69
N ASP A 105 0.15 -3.35 -4.22
CA ASP A 105 -0.44 -2.52 -3.18
C ASP A 105 -0.19 -3.10 -1.78
N ILE A 106 -0.18 -2.25 -0.74
CA ILE A 106 -0.11 -2.68 0.66
C ILE A 106 -1.38 -2.20 1.38
N ILE A 107 -2.09 -3.14 2.01
CA ILE A 107 -3.26 -2.87 2.82
C ILE A 107 -3.01 -3.35 4.25
N VAL A 108 -2.99 -2.42 5.21
CA VAL A 108 -2.94 -2.72 6.65
C VAL A 108 -4.22 -2.25 7.29
N THR A 109 -5.10 -3.18 7.66
CA THR A 109 -6.46 -2.84 8.16
C THR A 109 -6.41 -2.02 9.45
N GLN A 110 -5.46 -2.28 10.31
CA GLN A 110 -5.27 -1.50 11.53
C GLN A 110 -4.21 -0.41 11.28
N GLY A 111 -3.01 -0.56 11.76
CA GLY A 111 -2.01 0.49 11.60
C GLY A 111 -0.59 -0.02 11.72
N ILE A 112 0.32 0.91 11.49
CA ILE A 112 1.75 0.65 11.51
C ILE A 112 2.34 1.43 12.67
N LEU A 113 3.04 0.71 13.53
CA LEU A 113 3.66 1.22 14.74
C LEU A 113 5.16 0.96 14.71
N GLY A 114 5.91 1.95 15.13
CA GLY A 114 7.25 1.71 15.63
C GLY A 114 8.38 2.25 14.80
N GLU A 115 9.40 2.60 15.55
CA GLU A 115 10.69 3.02 15.04
C GLU A 115 11.33 1.90 14.21
N ASP A 116 12.15 2.25 13.24
CA ASP A 116 12.82 1.33 12.32
C ASP A 116 11.90 0.47 11.42
N THR A 117 10.58 0.73 11.43
CA THR A 117 9.65 0.07 10.51
C THR A 117 9.72 0.73 9.15
N GLN A 118 9.98 -0.08 8.12
CA GLN A 118 10.12 0.35 6.74
C GLN A 118 9.04 -0.26 5.86
N VAL A 119 8.39 0.57 5.07
CA VAL A 119 7.34 0.15 4.14
C VAL A 119 7.68 0.64 2.74
N VAL A 120 7.73 -0.28 1.78
CA VAL A 120 7.95 0.03 0.38
C VAL A 120 6.84 -0.61 -0.45
N ALA A 121 6.03 0.20 -1.11
CA ALA A 121 5.03 -0.24 -2.07
C ALA A 121 5.28 0.42 -3.42
N VAL A 122 5.31 -0.35 -4.49
CA VAL A 122 5.36 0.22 -5.86
C VAL A 122 3.97 0.73 -6.24
N GLY A 123 2.91 0.07 -5.80
CA GLY A 123 1.52 0.48 -5.94
C GLY A 123 1.08 1.48 -4.87
N ASN A 124 -0.17 1.34 -4.45
CA ASN A 124 -0.81 2.18 -3.44
C ASN A 124 -0.63 1.59 -2.04
N MET A 125 -0.88 2.42 -1.03
CA MET A 125 -0.91 1.96 0.34
C MET A 125 -2.12 2.50 1.08
N THR A 126 -2.74 1.61 1.88
CA THR A 126 -3.84 1.98 2.78
C THR A 126 -3.54 1.47 4.18
N ALA A 127 -3.67 2.33 5.17
CA ALA A 127 -3.63 1.97 6.59
C ALA A 127 -4.56 2.86 7.41
N ARG A 128 -4.96 2.40 8.59
CA ARG A 128 -5.77 3.22 9.49
C ARG A 128 -4.95 4.35 10.12
N PHE A 129 -3.73 4.05 10.56
CA PHE A 129 -2.78 5.04 11.08
C PHE A 129 -1.34 4.59 10.85
N MET A 130 -0.41 5.53 10.95
CA MET A 130 1.03 5.24 10.90
C MET A 130 1.76 6.13 11.91
N GLN A 131 2.62 5.52 12.72
CA GLN A 131 3.37 6.20 13.77
C GLN A 131 4.83 5.73 13.81
N ASN A 132 5.77 6.69 13.84
CA ASN A 132 7.22 6.48 13.93
C ASN A 132 7.79 5.54 12.86
N ALA A 133 7.21 5.54 11.65
CA ALA A 133 7.59 4.63 10.59
C ALA A 133 8.02 5.38 9.33
N HIS A 134 8.77 4.68 8.46
CA HIS A 134 9.23 5.19 7.18
C HIS A 134 8.49 4.50 6.04
N ALA A 135 7.95 5.27 5.08
CA ALA A 135 7.25 4.69 3.94
C ALA A 135 7.66 5.34 2.61
N MET A 136 7.91 4.51 1.62
CA MET A 136 8.13 4.87 0.22
C MET A 136 7.03 4.24 -0.63
N ILE A 137 6.14 5.05 -1.16
CA ILE A 137 4.95 4.63 -1.89
C ILE A 137 5.01 5.18 -3.31
N GLY A 138 4.94 4.32 -4.31
CA GLY A 138 4.96 4.72 -5.71
C GLY A 138 3.65 5.34 -6.18
N GLY A 139 2.52 4.79 -5.72
CA GLY A 139 1.16 5.27 -5.97
C GLY A 139 0.64 6.22 -4.88
N ASP A 140 -0.64 6.08 -4.55
CA ASP A 140 -1.34 6.89 -3.56
C ASP A 140 -1.23 6.29 -2.14
N LEU A 141 -1.19 7.15 -1.13
CA LEU A 141 -1.26 6.78 0.29
C LEU A 141 -2.57 7.25 0.90
N THR A 142 -3.35 6.31 1.45
CA THR A 142 -4.59 6.62 2.18
C THR A 142 -4.46 6.21 3.64
N ILE A 143 -4.60 7.17 4.53
CA ILE A 143 -4.58 6.97 5.99
C ILE A 143 -5.93 7.38 6.57
N GLY A 144 -6.56 6.47 7.31
CA GLY A 144 -7.92 6.64 7.86
C GLY A 144 -7.99 7.42 9.17
N ASN A 145 -6.86 7.79 9.78
CA ASN A 145 -6.87 8.47 11.08
C ASN A 145 -5.73 9.49 11.23
N TYR A 146 -4.47 9.07 11.41
CA TYR A 146 -3.36 10.00 11.60
C TYR A 146 -2.02 9.45 11.08
N LEU A 147 -1.14 10.40 10.73
CA LEU A 147 0.30 10.23 10.60
C LEU A 147 0.98 10.94 11.77
N TYR A 148 1.76 10.21 12.57
CA TYR A 148 2.50 10.77 13.68
C TYR A 148 3.99 10.40 13.59
N ASN A 149 4.88 11.41 13.57
CA ASN A 149 6.33 11.22 13.42
C ASN A 149 6.70 10.26 12.28
N ALA A 150 5.98 10.31 11.17
CA ALA A 150 6.22 9.45 10.02
C ALA A 150 7.07 10.15 8.96
N ASP A 151 8.00 9.42 8.34
CA ASP A 151 8.76 9.88 7.18
C ASP A 151 8.16 9.22 5.92
N ILE A 152 7.39 9.99 5.17
CA ILE A 152 6.62 9.53 4.02
C ILE A 152 7.14 10.16 2.74
N ARG A 153 7.43 9.31 1.74
CA ARG A 153 7.67 9.73 0.36
C ARG A 153 6.68 9.02 -0.56
N CYS A 154 5.81 9.80 -1.18
CA CYS A 154 4.70 9.31 -1.98
C CYS A 154 4.77 9.87 -3.40
N GLY A 155 4.77 9.00 -4.41
CA GLY A 155 4.74 9.39 -5.82
C GLY A 155 3.38 9.90 -6.28
N GLY A 156 2.30 9.47 -5.63
CA GLY A 156 0.94 9.92 -5.85
C GLY A 156 0.46 10.94 -4.82
N ARG A 157 -0.80 10.83 -4.45
CA ARG A 157 -1.47 11.68 -3.44
C ARG A 157 -1.41 11.06 -2.06
N VAL A 158 -1.19 11.89 -1.05
CA VAL A 158 -1.39 11.50 0.36
C VAL A 158 -2.73 12.03 0.84
N THR A 159 -3.61 11.13 1.31
CA THR A 159 -4.89 11.48 1.90
C THR A 159 -4.94 10.98 3.34
N VAL A 160 -5.07 11.89 4.29
CA VAL A 160 -5.28 11.57 5.71
C VAL A 160 -6.66 12.04 6.09
N SER A 161 -7.60 11.10 6.20
CA SER A 161 -9.02 11.39 6.42
C SER A 161 -9.48 10.96 7.80
N ASP A 162 -10.69 11.37 8.16
CA ASP A 162 -11.38 10.88 9.34
C ASP A 162 -12.39 9.81 8.97
N ALA A 163 -11.98 8.55 9.03
CA ALA A 163 -12.89 7.43 8.80
C ALA A 163 -13.88 7.19 9.96
N GLY A 164 -13.79 7.95 11.07
CA GLY A 164 -14.54 7.71 12.30
C GLY A 164 -15.33 8.90 12.86
N GLY A 165 -15.36 10.06 12.19
CA GLY A 165 -16.18 11.20 12.60
C GLY A 165 -15.67 11.96 13.82
N GLY A 166 -14.36 12.08 14.01
CA GLY A 166 -13.73 12.80 15.11
C GLY A 166 -12.62 13.76 14.65
N ARG A 167 -11.65 14.06 15.49
CA ARG A 167 -10.47 14.88 15.16
C ARG A 167 -9.36 14.11 14.45
N SER A 168 -9.71 13.13 13.69
CA SER A 168 -8.81 12.35 12.84
C SER A 168 -8.49 13.10 11.54
N GLY A 169 -7.63 12.56 10.73
CA GLY A 169 -7.12 13.27 9.56
C GLY A 169 -5.95 14.18 9.89
N THR A 170 -5.13 13.81 10.87
CA THR A 170 -4.03 14.63 11.39
C THR A 170 -2.67 14.15 10.86
N ILE A 171 -1.85 15.09 10.44
CA ILE A 171 -0.40 14.92 10.21
C ILE A 171 0.32 15.70 11.30
N ALA A 172 1.07 15.02 12.19
CA ALA A 172 1.79 15.65 13.28
C ALA A 172 3.19 15.06 13.46
N GLY A 173 4.21 15.89 13.40
CA GLY A 173 5.62 15.49 13.40
C GLY A 173 6.04 14.77 12.12
N GLY A 174 7.36 14.67 11.92
CA GLY A 174 7.95 13.96 10.78
C GLY A 174 7.92 14.72 9.45
N LEU A 175 8.11 13.99 8.38
CA LEU A 175 8.21 14.49 7.00
C LEU A 175 7.18 13.80 6.11
N VAL A 176 6.35 14.56 5.40
CA VAL A 176 5.42 14.03 4.40
C VAL A 176 5.63 14.75 3.07
N LEU A 177 6.14 14.02 2.09
CA LEU A 177 6.35 14.48 0.73
C LEU A 177 5.47 13.71 -0.25
N ALA A 178 4.73 14.42 -1.11
CA ALA A 178 3.85 13.80 -2.09
C ALA A 178 3.86 14.57 -3.41
N THR A 179 3.99 13.85 -4.53
CA THR A 179 3.98 14.47 -5.87
C THR A 179 2.56 14.85 -6.30
N GLY A 180 1.56 14.01 -5.99
CA GLY A 180 0.14 14.20 -6.37
C GLY A 180 -0.66 15.11 -5.42
N GLY A 181 -0.02 15.67 -4.38
CA GLY A 181 -0.68 16.55 -3.41
C GLY A 181 -0.99 15.86 -2.07
N ILE A 182 -1.29 16.68 -1.06
CA ILE A 182 -1.58 16.21 0.30
C ILE A 182 -2.93 16.78 0.74
N ALA A 183 -3.82 15.90 1.21
CA ALA A 183 -5.09 16.25 1.81
C ALA A 183 -5.14 15.74 3.26
N ALA A 184 -5.34 16.62 4.23
CA ALA A 184 -5.49 16.31 5.64
C ALA A 184 -6.43 17.30 6.31
N CYS A 185 -7.07 16.91 7.41
CA CYS A 185 -7.91 17.81 8.19
C CYS A 185 -7.08 18.77 9.06
N TYR A 186 -5.97 18.26 9.59
CA TYR A 186 -5.06 19.02 10.46
C TYR A 186 -3.61 18.71 10.13
N ALA A 187 -2.75 19.73 10.21
CA ALA A 187 -1.31 19.59 10.07
C ALA A 187 -0.60 20.38 11.18
N GLY A 188 0.39 19.73 11.80
CA GLY A 188 1.18 20.29 12.89
C GLY A 188 0.94 19.60 14.23
N SER A 189 1.94 19.70 15.12
CA SER A 189 1.91 19.12 16.47
C SER A 189 1.68 20.20 17.52
N ARG A 190 0.83 19.91 18.52
CA ARG A 190 0.65 20.77 19.69
C ARG A 190 1.79 20.62 20.71
N SER A 191 2.51 19.51 20.66
CA SER A 191 3.69 19.22 21.49
C SER A 191 4.98 19.88 21.00
N GLY A 192 4.94 20.57 19.87
CA GLY A 192 6.11 21.25 19.32
C GLY A 192 6.98 20.38 18.38
N ASP A 193 6.53 19.17 18.07
CA ASP A 193 7.26 18.30 17.12
C ASP A 193 7.27 18.94 15.74
N ARG A 194 8.43 18.96 15.09
CA ARG A 194 8.59 19.54 13.77
C ARG A 194 7.81 18.74 12.73
N THR A 195 6.87 19.37 12.05
CA THR A 195 6.08 18.79 10.95
C THR A 195 6.51 19.45 9.64
N ILE A 196 7.00 18.65 8.68
CA ILE A 196 7.39 19.11 7.36
C ILE A 196 6.44 18.48 6.34
N ILE A 197 5.80 19.32 5.53
CA ILE A 197 4.91 18.90 4.46
C ILE A 197 5.38 19.54 3.16
N GLY A 198 5.60 18.72 2.13
CA GLY A 198 6.01 19.17 0.81
C GLY A 198 5.13 18.58 -0.28
N VAL A 199 4.75 19.43 -1.24
CA VAL A 199 4.05 19.06 -2.46
C VAL A 199 4.90 19.55 -3.62
N ASP A 200 5.00 18.76 -4.68
CA ASP A 200 5.75 19.08 -5.88
C ASP A 200 7.28 18.93 -5.73
N GLY A 201 7.78 17.86 -6.19
CA GLY A 201 9.18 17.54 -6.30
C GLY A 201 9.35 16.04 -6.43
N THR A 202 10.20 15.60 -7.32
CA THR A 202 10.67 14.22 -7.26
C THR A 202 11.36 14.04 -5.89
N PRO A 203 11.26 12.87 -5.25
CA PRO A 203 11.91 12.60 -3.95
C PRO A 203 13.39 12.97 -3.88
N THR A 204 14.03 13.13 -5.04
CA THR A 204 15.44 13.56 -5.22
C THR A 204 15.63 15.06 -5.04
N ASP A 205 14.64 15.91 -5.35
CA ASP A 205 14.80 17.37 -5.32
C ASP A 205 14.55 17.95 -3.92
N THR A 206 13.71 17.30 -3.11
CA THR A 206 13.42 17.74 -1.74
C THR A 206 14.54 17.47 -0.74
N VAL A 207 15.37 16.46 -1.00
CA VAL A 207 16.59 16.21 -0.18
C VAL A 207 17.62 17.33 -0.36
N LYS A 208 17.60 18.07 -1.48
CA LYS A 208 18.49 19.22 -1.72
C LYS A 208 18.02 20.49 -1.01
N ALA A 209 16.71 20.69 -0.84
CA ALA A 209 16.18 21.88 -0.16
C ALA A 209 16.50 21.89 1.34
N ASP A 210 16.54 20.72 1.98
CA ASP A 210 16.83 20.59 3.42
C ASP A 210 18.32 20.82 3.77
N ARG A 211 19.22 20.90 2.75
CA ARG A 211 20.65 21.17 2.93
C ARG A 211 21.05 22.65 2.76
N LEU A 212 20.09 23.52 2.49
CA LEU A 212 20.33 24.95 2.23
C LEU A 212 19.73 25.90 3.28
N GLN A 213 19.34 25.39 4.46
CA GLN A 213 18.97 26.21 5.61
C GLN A 213 19.87 25.94 6.81
#